data_404912c3330276ebd8834e08266b7b62
#
_entry.id   404912c3330276ebd8834e08266b7b62
#
_cell.length_a   1.000
_cell.length_b   1.000
_cell.length_c   1.000
_cell.angle_alpha   90.00
_cell.angle_beta   90.00
_cell.angle_gamma   90.00
#
_symmetry.space_group_name_H-M   'P 1'
#
loop_
_entity.id
_entity.type
_entity.pdbx_description
1 polymer ?
#
loop_
_entity_poly.entity_id
_entity_poly.type
_entity_poly.pdbx_seq_one_letter_code
_entity_poly.pdbx_strand_id
1 'polypeptide(L)'
;MQSDPNTGNFIGLRTALIAAMVVASAALRIAPHPMNFTPAGAVALFSGAYFTTKRVAIAVPLLSIIAGDMFIGFNRLVPCIYASFLASVVLGFWLHQKKSVVRIGAATLAGAIQFFLVSNFAMWASGLGSYSKDASGLIACYVSGVPLFWNTLAGDAFYVTLLFGGMALAENGSRRCGNRSSLWPARNLRSVSSAKSATSACPQPS
;
A
#
# COMPACT_ATOMS: atom_id res chain seq x y z
N MET A 1 -10.64 0.27 36.80
CA MET A 1 -10.41 -0.05 35.35
C MET A 1 -9.23 0.81 34.90
N GLN A 2 -8.01 0.29 35.07
CA GLN A 2 -6.78 0.99 34.74
C GLN A 2 -6.56 0.76 33.23
N SER A 3 -6.70 1.80 32.42
CA SER A 3 -6.33 1.78 31.02
C SER A 3 -4.80 1.68 30.92
N ASP A 4 -4.32 0.60 30.31
CA ASP A 4 -2.91 0.33 30.08
C ASP A 4 -2.31 1.47 29.23
N PRO A 5 -1.30 2.22 29.70
CA PRO A 5 -0.75 3.38 28.98
C PRO A 5 -0.15 3.02 27.62
N ASN A 6 0.19 1.76 27.38
CA ASN A 6 0.69 1.27 26.10
C ASN A 6 -0.37 1.19 25.00
N THR A 7 -1.66 1.03 25.34
CA THR A 7 -2.73 0.89 24.32
C THR A 7 -2.94 2.18 23.54
N GLY A 8 -2.77 3.34 24.16
CA GLY A 8 -2.90 4.65 23.52
C GLY A 8 -1.81 4.90 22.48
N ASN A 9 -0.57 4.50 22.76
CA ASN A 9 0.56 4.69 21.86
C ASN A 9 0.47 3.81 20.59
N PHE A 10 -0.02 2.57 20.70
CA PHE A 10 -0.21 1.69 19.55
C PHE A 10 -1.32 2.18 18.61
N ILE A 11 -2.40 2.73 19.16
CA ILE A 11 -3.50 3.33 18.36
C ILE A 11 -2.97 4.57 17.63
N GLY A 12 -2.20 5.42 18.32
CA GLY A 12 -1.59 6.63 17.74
C GLY A 12 -0.65 6.32 16.58
N LEU A 13 0.25 5.35 16.75
CA LEU A 13 1.20 4.94 15.71
C LEU A 13 0.50 4.37 14.46
N ARG A 14 -0.52 3.52 14.65
CA ARG A 14 -1.30 2.97 13.52
C ARG A 14 -2.04 4.06 12.77
N THR A 15 -2.65 5.00 13.48
CA THR A 15 -3.35 6.15 12.87
C THR A 15 -2.37 7.04 12.13
N ALA A 16 -1.19 7.31 12.68
CA ALA A 16 -0.14 8.09 12.04
C ALA A 16 0.37 7.42 10.75
N LEU A 17 0.58 6.11 10.75
CA LEU A 17 0.98 5.36 9.56
C LEU A 17 -0.09 5.41 8.47
N ILE A 18 -1.37 5.25 8.83
CA ILE A 18 -2.49 5.37 7.89
C ILE A 18 -2.53 6.77 7.29
N ALA A 19 -2.46 7.81 8.12
CA ALA A 19 -2.44 9.20 7.66
C ALA A 19 -1.25 9.48 6.74
N ALA A 20 -0.06 9.00 7.11
CA ALA A 20 1.15 9.13 6.30
C ALA A 20 1.01 8.44 4.93
N MET A 21 0.43 7.25 4.88
CA MET A 21 0.16 6.55 3.62
C MET A 21 -0.81 7.30 2.72
N VAL A 22 -1.90 7.84 3.29
CA VAL A 22 -2.89 8.64 2.54
C VAL A 22 -2.25 9.90 1.99
N VAL A 23 -1.57 10.67 2.84
CA VAL A 23 -0.92 11.93 2.46
C VAL A 23 0.19 11.71 1.44
N ALA A 24 1.08 10.73 1.68
CA ALA A 24 2.18 10.43 0.77
C ALA A 24 1.67 9.95 -0.60
N SER A 25 0.64 9.08 -0.62
CA SER A 25 0.05 8.61 -1.86
C SER A 25 -0.63 9.73 -2.64
N ALA A 26 -1.37 10.61 -1.97
CA ALA A 26 -2.00 11.78 -2.60
C ALA A 26 -0.95 12.76 -3.12
N ALA A 27 0.08 13.07 -2.34
CA ALA A 27 1.16 13.97 -2.73
C ALA A 27 1.95 13.44 -3.94
N LEU A 28 2.30 12.15 -3.95
CA LEU A 28 2.98 11.51 -5.07
C LEU A 28 2.12 11.45 -6.34
N ARG A 29 0.80 11.48 -6.22
CA ARG A 29 -0.12 11.54 -7.36
C ARG A 29 -0.15 12.94 -8.00
N ILE A 30 0.14 14.00 -7.23
CA ILE A 30 0.16 15.40 -7.70
C ILE A 30 1.57 15.78 -8.20
N ALA A 31 2.62 15.17 -7.65
CA ALA A 31 3.99 15.43 -8.03
C ALA A 31 4.25 15.08 -9.52
N PRO A 32 5.19 15.77 -10.20
CA PRO A 32 5.59 15.41 -11.56
C PRO A 32 6.16 13.98 -11.59
N HIS A 33 5.49 13.07 -12.29
CA HIS A 33 5.89 11.68 -12.44
C HIS A 33 5.41 11.14 -13.79
N PRO A 34 5.99 10.03 -14.31
CA PRO A 34 5.48 9.38 -15.50
C PRO A 34 4.00 9.01 -15.37
N MET A 35 3.22 9.16 -16.43
CA MET A 35 1.79 8.85 -16.41
C MET A 35 1.57 7.41 -15.89
N ASN A 36 0.61 7.25 -14.97
CA ASN A 36 0.27 5.99 -14.30
C ASN A 36 1.36 5.38 -13.38
N PHE A 37 2.48 6.05 -13.15
CA PHE A 37 3.48 5.62 -12.17
C PHE A 37 3.10 6.15 -10.77
N THR A 38 2.10 5.54 -10.14
CA THR A 38 1.52 6.01 -8.86
C THR A 38 1.52 4.91 -7.81
N PRO A 39 1.56 5.26 -6.51
CA PRO A 39 1.51 4.28 -5.43
C PRO A 39 0.12 3.68 -5.18
N ALA A 40 -0.92 4.12 -5.90
CA ALA A 40 -2.31 3.82 -5.56
C ALA A 40 -2.64 2.32 -5.58
N GLY A 41 -2.16 1.57 -6.58
CA GLY A 41 -2.32 0.11 -6.66
C GLY A 41 -1.60 -0.61 -5.52
N ALA A 42 -0.36 -0.21 -5.24
CA ALA A 42 0.44 -0.78 -4.15
C ALA A 42 -0.19 -0.50 -2.78
N VAL A 43 -0.69 0.72 -2.53
CA VAL A 43 -1.40 1.08 -1.30
C VAL A 43 -2.68 0.28 -1.15
N ALA A 44 -3.45 0.09 -2.21
CA ALA A 44 -4.66 -0.73 -2.20
C ALA A 44 -4.36 -2.19 -1.85
N LEU A 45 -3.35 -2.79 -2.48
CA LEU A 45 -2.91 -4.15 -2.22
C LEU A 45 -2.38 -4.31 -0.79
N PHE A 46 -1.54 -3.38 -0.34
CA PHE A 46 -0.96 -3.37 1.00
C PHE A 46 -2.02 -3.22 2.08
N SER A 47 -2.98 -2.32 1.91
CA SER A 47 -4.04 -2.09 2.89
C SER A 47 -4.90 -3.34 3.08
N GLY A 48 -5.25 -4.06 2.00
CA GLY A 48 -5.94 -5.35 2.08
C GLY A 48 -5.10 -6.43 2.77
N ALA A 49 -3.79 -6.45 2.56
CA ALA A 49 -2.89 -7.46 3.11
C ALA A 49 -2.56 -7.28 4.60
N TYR A 50 -2.58 -6.04 5.12
CA TYR A 50 -2.10 -5.75 6.47
C TYR A 50 -3.16 -5.23 7.43
N PHE A 51 -4.25 -4.61 6.95
CA PHE A 51 -5.26 -4.11 7.87
C PHE A 51 -6.28 -5.19 8.24
N THR A 52 -6.47 -5.40 9.54
CA THR A 52 -7.42 -6.37 10.09
C THR A 52 -8.87 -5.95 9.90
N THR A 53 -9.13 -4.63 9.93
CA THR A 53 -10.46 -4.06 9.77
C THR A 53 -10.74 -3.78 8.30
N LYS A 54 -11.66 -4.53 7.69
CA LYS A 54 -12.02 -4.39 6.26
C LYS A 54 -12.40 -2.96 5.87
N ARG A 55 -13.11 -2.23 6.76
CA ARG A 55 -13.50 -0.83 6.52
C ARG A 55 -12.27 0.06 6.37
N VAL A 56 -11.25 -0.10 7.20
CA VAL A 56 -10.00 0.68 7.13
C VAL A 56 -9.22 0.30 5.88
N ALA A 57 -9.14 -1.00 5.56
CA ALA A 57 -8.46 -1.48 4.36
C ALA A 57 -9.03 -0.89 3.06
N ILE A 58 -10.34 -0.66 3.03
CA ILE A 58 -11.05 -0.03 1.89
C ILE A 58 -10.91 1.51 1.94
N ALA A 59 -11.05 2.10 3.12
CA ALA A 59 -11.06 3.55 3.26
C ALA A 59 -9.71 4.20 2.91
N VAL A 60 -8.59 3.56 3.28
CA VAL A 60 -7.24 4.12 3.06
C VAL A 60 -6.95 4.40 1.58
N PRO A 61 -7.04 3.44 0.65
CA PRO A 61 -6.79 3.71 -0.76
C PRO A 61 -7.83 4.67 -1.36
N LEU A 62 -9.12 4.56 -0.99
CA LEU A 62 -10.16 5.45 -1.50
C LEU A 62 -9.91 6.89 -1.08
N LEU A 63 -9.63 7.16 0.20
CA LEU A 63 -9.32 8.50 0.68
C LEU A 63 -8.08 9.07 0.00
N SER A 64 -7.08 8.24 -0.23
CA SER A 64 -5.85 8.59 -0.95
C SER A 64 -6.12 9.06 -2.38
N ILE A 65 -6.99 8.34 -3.10
CA ILE A 65 -7.34 8.64 -4.48
C ILE A 65 -8.25 9.86 -4.53
N ILE A 66 -9.27 9.93 -3.68
CA ILE A 66 -10.19 11.08 -3.59
C ILE A 66 -9.41 12.35 -3.29
N ALA A 67 -8.48 12.31 -2.33
CA ALA A 67 -7.64 13.45 -2.02
C ALA A 67 -6.82 13.92 -3.24
N GLY A 68 -6.25 13.00 -4.03
CA GLY A 68 -5.57 13.33 -5.28
C GLY A 68 -6.53 13.91 -6.34
N ASP A 69 -7.70 13.31 -6.51
CA ASP A 69 -8.69 13.72 -7.51
C ASP A 69 -9.32 15.08 -7.20
N MET A 70 -9.35 15.52 -5.94
CA MET A 70 -9.74 16.88 -5.57
C MET A 70 -8.83 17.96 -6.18
N PHE A 71 -7.56 17.63 -6.45
CA PHE A 71 -6.60 18.54 -7.08
C PHE A 71 -6.54 18.36 -8.60
N ILE A 72 -6.67 17.12 -9.09
CA ILE A 72 -6.54 16.77 -10.51
C ILE A 72 -7.88 17.01 -11.24
N GLY A 73 -9.00 16.88 -10.53
CA GLY A 73 -10.36 16.98 -11.05
C GLY A 73 -11.01 15.61 -11.28
N PHE A 74 -12.36 15.62 -11.23
CA PHE A 74 -13.18 14.43 -11.44
C PHE A 74 -13.57 14.30 -12.91
N ASN A 75 -13.50 13.10 -13.44
CA ASN A 75 -13.92 12.77 -14.80
C ASN A 75 -14.83 11.52 -14.82
N ARG A 76 -15.36 11.17 -15.99
CA ARG A 76 -16.29 10.03 -16.17
C ARG A 76 -15.68 8.68 -15.88
N LEU A 77 -14.34 8.57 -15.81
CA LEU A 77 -13.63 7.32 -15.52
C LEU A 77 -13.51 7.02 -14.03
N VAL A 78 -13.70 8.03 -13.16
CA VAL A 78 -13.52 7.94 -11.72
C VAL A 78 -14.22 6.71 -11.10
N PRO A 79 -15.49 6.40 -11.40
CA PRO A 79 -16.14 5.21 -10.82
C PRO A 79 -15.44 3.90 -11.19
N CYS A 80 -15.00 3.75 -12.44
CA CYS A 80 -14.30 2.55 -12.92
C CYS A 80 -12.90 2.44 -12.30
N ILE A 81 -12.21 3.57 -12.15
CA ILE A 81 -10.89 3.64 -11.50
C ILE A 81 -11.02 3.23 -10.04
N TYR A 82 -12.02 3.74 -9.31
CA TYR A 82 -12.24 3.40 -7.90
C TYR A 82 -12.61 1.92 -7.73
N ALA A 83 -13.47 1.39 -8.60
CA ALA A 83 -13.78 -0.03 -8.63
C ALA A 83 -12.54 -0.91 -8.85
N SER A 84 -11.61 -0.47 -9.72
CA SER A 84 -10.35 -1.16 -9.98
C SER A 84 -9.44 -1.20 -8.74
N PHE A 85 -9.36 -0.10 -7.99
CA PHE A 85 -8.59 -0.09 -6.74
C PHE A 85 -9.24 -0.91 -5.63
N LEU A 86 -10.58 -0.95 -5.58
CA LEU A 86 -11.30 -1.87 -4.67
C LEU A 86 -11.00 -3.34 -5.00
N ALA A 87 -10.94 -3.70 -6.27
CA ALA A 87 -10.52 -5.04 -6.69
C ALA A 87 -9.08 -5.35 -6.24
N SER A 88 -8.17 -4.37 -6.29
CA SER A 88 -6.82 -4.52 -5.75
C SER A 88 -6.79 -4.72 -4.23
N VAL A 89 -7.71 -4.08 -3.47
CA VAL A 89 -7.89 -4.35 -2.03
C VAL A 89 -8.33 -5.80 -1.79
N VAL A 90 -9.23 -6.31 -2.63
CA VAL A 90 -9.69 -7.71 -2.54
C VAL A 90 -8.54 -8.69 -2.81
N LEU A 91 -7.68 -8.41 -3.79
CA LEU A 91 -6.44 -9.16 -4.00
C LEU A 91 -5.53 -9.09 -2.76
N GLY A 92 -5.49 -7.94 -2.09
CA GLY A 92 -4.79 -7.78 -0.81
C GLY A 92 -5.35 -8.67 0.30
N PHE A 93 -6.67 -8.84 0.41
CA PHE A 93 -7.28 -9.77 1.37
C PHE A 93 -6.84 -11.23 1.15
N TRP A 94 -6.65 -11.62 -0.11
CA TRP A 94 -6.10 -12.95 -0.41
C TRP A 94 -4.66 -13.10 0.10
N LEU A 95 -3.85 -12.03 0.12
CA LEU A 95 -2.50 -12.04 0.69
C LEU A 95 -2.47 -12.07 2.22
N HIS A 96 -3.56 -11.71 2.89
CA HIS A 96 -3.60 -11.59 4.36
C HIS A 96 -3.18 -12.89 5.06
N GLN A 97 -3.59 -14.03 4.51
CA GLN A 97 -3.29 -15.34 5.09
C GLN A 97 -1.82 -15.78 4.90
N LYS A 98 -1.21 -15.46 3.76
CA LYS A 98 0.17 -15.88 3.44
C LYS A 98 0.84 -14.86 2.52
N LYS A 99 1.79 -14.12 3.07
CA LYS A 99 2.57 -13.08 2.38
C LYS A 99 3.90 -13.67 1.90
N SER A 100 3.89 -14.39 0.77
CA SER A 100 5.13 -14.82 0.12
C SER A 100 5.47 -13.88 -1.04
N VAL A 101 6.75 -13.73 -1.37
CA VAL A 101 7.22 -12.87 -2.48
C VAL A 101 6.51 -13.22 -3.79
N VAL A 102 6.36 -14.51 -4.08
CA VAL A 102 5.67 -14.99 -5.29
C VAL A 102 4.19 -14.56 -5.31
N ARG A 103 3.48 -14.69 -4.17
CA ARG A 103 2.08 -14.28 -4.08
C ARG A 103 1.91 -12.77 -4.19
N ILE A 104 2.81 -12.00 -3.58
CA ILE A 104 2.82 -10.54 -3.69
C ILE A 104 3.03 -10.14 -5.14
N GLY A 105 4.04 -10.71 -5.82
CA GLY A 105 4.29 -10.44 -7.23
C GLY A 105 3.12 -10.83 -8.13
N ALA A 106 2.51 -12.00 -7.91
CA ALA A 106 1.33 -12.43 -8.67
C ALA A 106 0.12 -11.50 -8.46
N ALA A 107 -0.13 -11.07 -7.22
CA ALA A 107 -1.21 -10.14 -6.91
C ALA A 107 -0.95 -8.73 -7.51
N THR A 108 0.30 -8.26 -7.51
CA THR A 108 0.71 -7.01 -8.15
C THR A 108 0.45 -7.06 -9.65
N LEU A 109 0.88 -8.12 -10.31
CA LEU A 109 0.64 -8.32 -11.74
C LEU A 109 -0.85 -8.42 -12.06
N ALA A 110 -1.61 -9.20 -11.28
CA ALA A 110 -3.05 -9.32 -11.44
C ALA A 110 -3.77 -7.97 -11.26
N GLY A 111 -3.35 -7.16 -10.28
CA GLY A 111 -3.84 -5.81 -10.06
C GLY A 111 -3.56 -4.89 -11.24
N ALA A 112 -2.34 -4.89 -11.77
CA ALA A 112 -1.97 -4.08 -12.93
C ALA A 112 -2.75 -4.50 -14.20
N ILE A 113 -2.89 -5.81 -14.45
CA ILE A 113 -3.68 -6.33 -15.59
C ILE A 113 -5.15 -5.94 -15.46
N GLN A 114 -5.75 -6.16 -14.29
CA GLN A 114 -7.14 -5.83 -14.03
C GLN A 114 -7.38 -4.32 -14.20
N PHE A 115 -6.51 -3.48 -13.67
CA PHE A 115 -6.59 -2.03 -13.83
C PHE A 115 -6.48 -1.63 -15.32
N PHE A 116 -5.54 -2.20 -16.06
CA PHE A 116 -5.38 -1.96 -17.49
C PHE A 116 -6.64 -2.34 -18.27
N LEU A 117 -7.22 -3.50 -18.02
CA LEU A 117 -8.42 -3.96 -18.69
C LEU A 117 -9.62 -3.06 -18.42
N VAL A 118 -9.86 -2.73 -17.15
CA VAL A 118 -11.04 -1.95 -16.75
C VAL A 118 -10.90 -0.49 -17.19
N SER A 119 -9.75 0.13 -17.02
CA SER A 119 -9.54 1.55 -17.35
C SER A 119 -9.61 1.81 -18.85
N ASN A 120 -9.00 0.95 -19.70
CA ASN A 120 -9.07 1.09 -21.15
C ASN A 120 -10.47 0.80 -21.69
N PHE A 121 -11.15 -0.22 -21.16
CA PHE A 121 -12.55 -0.45 -21.50
C PHE A 121 -13.44 0.77 -21.16
N ALA A 122 -13.26 1.30 -19.95
CA ALA A 122 -14.01 2.50 -19.52
C ALA A 122 -13.68 3.73 -20.38
N MET A 123 -12.42 3.92 -20.78
CA MET A 123 -11.99 4.98 -21.70
C MET A 123 -12.72 4.86 -23.04
N TRP A 124 -12.71 3.68 -23.65
CA TRP A 124 -13.44 3.42 -24.89
C TRP A 124 -14.94 3.59 -24.70
N ALA A 125 -15.54 3.00 -23.67
CA ALA A 125 -16.98 3.03 -23.42
C ALA A 125 -17.51 4.44 -23.11
N SER A 126 -16.75 5.27 -22.41
CA SER A 126 -17.14 6.65 -22.06
C SER A 126 -17.10 7.62 -23.24
N GLY A 127 -16.38 7.29 -24.32
CA GLY A 127 -16.16 8.18 -25.46
C GLY A 127 -15.22 9.35 -25.21
N LEU A 128 -14.48 9.32 -24.10
CA LEU A 128 -13.46 10.35 -23.79
C LEU A 128 -12.23 10.25 -24.70
N GLY A 129 -11.95 9.08 -25.26
CA GLY A 129 -10.98 8.92 -26.34
C GLY A 129 -11.65 9.04 -27.70
N SER A 130 -10.94 9.54 -28.70
CA SER A 130 -11.43 9.65 -30.09
C SER A 130 -11.45 8.29 -30.83
N TYR A 131 -11.83 7.21 -30.13
CA TYR A 131 -11.90 5.85 -30.67
C TYR A 131 -13.31 5.57 -31.21
N SER A 132 -13.38 4.88 -32.36
CA SER A 132 -14.64 4.38 -32.91
C SER A 132 -15.33 3.41 -31.95
N LYS A 133 -16.66 3.33 -32.00
CA LYS A 133 -17.46 2.47 -31.10
C LYS A 133 -17.66 1.06 -31.66
N ASP A 134 -16.63 0.53 -32.29
CA ASP A 134 -16.56 -0.80 -32.86
C ASP A 134 -15.37 -1.59 -32.29
N ALA A 135 -15.20 -2.83 -32.75
CA ALA A 135 -14.10 -3.68 -32.31
C ALA A 135 -12.72 -3.10 -32.66
N SER A 136 -12.60 -2.40 -33.79
CA SER A 136 -11.35 -1.79 -34.21
C SER A 136 -10.93 -0.65 -33.28
N GLY A 137 -11.88 0.19 -32.88
CA GLY A 137 -11.64 1.27 -31.91
C GLY A 137 -11.33 0.75 -30.51
N LEU A 138 -11.95 -0.35 -30.10
CA LEU A 138 -11.61 -1.00 -28.83
C LEU A 138 -10.16 -1.51 -28.84
N ILE A 139 -9.74 -2.20 -29.89
CA ILE A 139 -8.37 -2.69 -30.06
C ILE A 139 -7.38 -1.51 -30.08
N ALA A 140 -7.68 -0.45 -30.81
CA ALA A 140 -6.84 0.74 -30.87
C ALA A 140 -6.68 1.40 -29.48
N CYS A 141 -7.75 1.44 -28.68
CA CYS A 141 -7.70 1.94 -27.31
C CYS A 141 -6.76 1.10 -26.41
N TYR A 142 -6.85 -0.22 -26.49
CA TYR A 142 -5.96 -1.09 -25.73
C TYR A 142 -4.50 -1.01 -26.18
N VAL A 143 -4.26 -0.96 -27.47
CA VAL A 143 -2.89 -0.83 -28.03
C VAL A 143 -2.24 0.48 -27.57
N SER A 144 -2.97 1.60 -27.62
CA SER A 144 -2.46 2.89 -27.15
C SER A 144 -2.29 2.95 -25.61
N GLY A 145 -2.97 2.08 -24.87
CA GLY A 145 -2.80 1.92 -23.43
C GLY A 145 -1.57 1.12 -23.00
N VAL A 146 -0.93 0.34 -23.90
CA VAL A 146 0.20 -0.54 -23.55
C VAL A 146 1.38 0.20 -22.90
N PRO A 147 1.84 1.37 -23.37
CA PRO A 147 2.89 2.12 -22.67
C PRO A 147 2.52 2.50 -21.24
N LEU A 148 1.25 2.87 -21.01
CA LEU A 148 0.74 3.22 -19.68
C LEU A 148 0.68 1.99 -18.76
N PHE A 149 0.40 0.81 -19.31
CA PHE A 149 0.45 -0.45 -18.56
C PHE A 149 1.85 -0.73 -18.00
N TRP A 150 2.90 -0.53 -18.79
CA TRP A 150 4.27 -0.71 -18.31
C TRP A 150 4.63 0.27 -17.19
N ASN A 151 4.20 1.53 -17.29
CA ASN A 151 4.39 2.50 -16.21
C ASN A 151 3.61 2.11 -14.95
N THR A 152 2.37 1.64 -15.08
CA THR A 152 1.57 1.12 -13.96
C THR A 152 2.29 -0.04 -13.29
N LEU A 153 2.73 -1.04 -14.06
CA LEU A 153 3.40 -2.22 -13.54
C LEU A 153 4.72 -1.87 -12.84
N ALA A 154 5.51 -0.97 -13.43
CA ALA A 154 6.77 -0.51 -12.85
C ALA A 154 6.51 0.28 -11.54
N GLY A 155 5.51 1.15 -11.52
CA GLY A 155 5.09 1.89 -10.33
C GLY A 155 4.62 0.95 -9.22
N ASP A 156 3.71 0.04 -9.54
CA ASP A 156 3.20 -0.94 -8.58
C ASP A 156 4.34 -1.83 -8.03
N ALA A 157 5.24 -2.32 -8.88
CA ALA A 157 6.39 -3.12 -8.46
C ALA A 157 7.32 -2.32 -7.51
N PHE A 158 7.60 -1.07 -7.83
CA PHE A 158 8.42 -0.19 -7.01
C PHE A 158 7.78 0.06 -5.64
N TYR A 159 6.53 0.53 -5.62
CA TYR A 159 5.86 0.87 -4.37
C TYR A 159 5.47 -0.35 -3.53
N VAL A 160 5.14 -1.47 -4.15
CA VAL A 160 4.92 -2.75 -3.46
C VAL A 160 6.21 -3.21 -2.77
N THR A 161 7.34 -3.13 -3.46
CA THR A 161 8.65 -3.47 -2.87
C THR A 161 8.97 -2.56 -1.68
N LEU A 162 8.69 -1.28 -1.78
CA LEU A 162 8.90 -0.31 -0.71
C LEU A 162 8.00 -0.61 0.51
N LEU A 163 6.70 -0.82 0.30
CA LEU A 163 5.73 -1.02 1.38
C LEU A 163 5.88 -2.40 2.04
N PHE A 164 5.87 -3.48 1.25
CA PHE A 164 5.98 -4.83 1.80
C PHE A 164 7.41 -5.14 2.29
N GLY A 165 8.44 -4.66 1.60
CA GLY A 165 9.82 -4.77 2.02
C GLY A 165 10.11 -3.98 3.29
N GLY A 166 9.66 -2.73 3.36
CA GLY A 166 9.77 -1.90 4.57
C GLY A 166 9.09 -2.54 5.77
N MET A 167 7.88 -3.09 5.58
CA MET A 167 7.16 -3.79 6.65
C MET A 167 7.89 -5.07 7.09
N ALA A 168 8.41 -5.86 6.15
CA ALA A 168 9.18 -7.06 6.46
C ALA A 168 10.48 -6.75 7.24
N LEU A 169 11.15 -5.65 6.91
CA LEU A 169 12.33 -5.18 7.66
C LEU A 169 11.95 -4.73 9.08
N ALA A 170 10.85 -4.02 9.25
CA ALA A 170 10.36 -3.59 10.55
C ALA A 170 9.99 -4.79 11.44
N GLU A 171 9.30 -5.80 10.90
CA GLU A 171 8.96 -7.03 11.61
C GLU A 171 10.21 -7.83 12.03
N ASN A 172 11.22 -7.93 11.15
CA ASN A 172 12.46 -8.63 11.44
C ASN A 172 13.30 -7.88 12.49
N GLY A 173 13.33 -6.55 12.46
CA GLY A 173 13.99 -5.72 13.48
C GLY A 173 13.40 -5.95 14.87
N SER A 174 12.07 -5.95 14.96
CA SER A 174 11.34 -6.19 16.20
C SER A 174 11.59 -7.59 16.79
N ARG A 175 11.62 -8.64 15.94
CA ARG A 175 11.94 -10.01 16.37
C ARG A 175 13.38 -10.16 16.90
N ARG A 176 14.34 -9.45 16.31
CA ARG A 176 15.74 -9.47 16.77
C ARG A 176 15.91 -8.78 18.12
N CYS A 177 15.21 -7.68 18.38
CA CYS A 177 15.19 -7.02 19.68
C CYS A 177 14.53 -7.89 20.77
N GLY A 178 13.38 -8.51 20.48
CA GLY A 178 12.68 -9.40 21.42
C GLY A 178 13.48 -10.65 21.79
N ASN A 179 14.23 -11.22 20.85
CA ASN A 179 15.07 -12.40 21.12
C ASN A 179 16.34 -12.06 21.93
N ARG A 180 16.85 -10.83 21.88
CA ARG A 180 17.98 -10.41 22.74
C ARG A 180 17.59 -10.28 24.21
N SER A 181 16.37 -9.87 24.50
CA SER A 181 15.87 -9.78 25.87
C SER A 181 15.64 -11.14 26.52
N SER A 182 15.35 -12.19 25.72
CA SER A 182 15.17 -13.57 26.22
C SER A 182 16.46 -14.34 26.41
N LEU A 183 17.59 -13.88 25.85
CA LEU A 183 18.91 -14.52 25.99
C LEU A 183 19.68 -14.10 27.24
N TRP A 184 19.13 -13.18 28.05
CA TRP A 184 19.74 -12.79 29.32
C TRP A 184 19.13 -13.58 30.47
N PRO A 185 19.81 -14.59 31.03
CA PRO A 185 19.28 -15.30 32.19
C PRO A 185 19.27 -14.35 33.39
N ALA A 186 18.15 -14.29 34.08
CA ALA A 186 17.92 -13.48 35.28
C ALA A 186 18.81 -13.84 36.49
N ARG A 187 20.03 -14.31 36.24
CA ARG A 187 20.91 -14.92 37.24
C ARG A 187 22.07 -14.01 37.67
N ASN A 188 21.92 -12.68 37.68
CA ASN A 188 22.90 -11.82 38.37
C ASN A 188 22.36 -10.39 38.59
N LEU A 189 21.32 -10.24 39.40
CA LEU A 189 20.84 -8.92 39.83
C LEU A 189 21.74 -8.29 40.95
N ARG A 190 22.94 -8.80 41.24
CA ARG A 190 23.77 -8.23 42.29
C ARG A 190 25.05 -7.51 41.83
N SER A 191 25.27 -7.29 40.53
CA SER A 191 26.48 -6.59 40.07
C SER A 191 26.27 -5.58 38.95
N VAL A 192 25.05 -5.07 38.71
CA VAL A 192 24.79 -4.15 37.59
C VAL A 192 24.41 -2.75 38.10
N SER A 193 25.27 -2.17 38.93
CA SER A 193 25.29 -0.70 39.13
C SER A 193 26.10 0.04 38.05
N SER A 194 26.83 -0.68 37.16
CA SER A 194 27.75 -0.08 36.18
C SER A 194 27.38 -0.24 34.70
N ALA A 195 26.26 -0.88 34.36
CA ALA A 195 25.91 -1.13 32.96
C ALA A 195 24.76 -0.24 32.43
N LYS A 196 24.56 0.94 33.02
CA LYS A 196 23.50 1.90 32.60
C LYS A 196 23.81 2.64 31.29
N SER A 197 25.00 2.45 30.69
CA SER A 197 25.42 3.19 29.48
C SER A 197 25.32 2.41 28.17
N ALA A 198 24.92 1.14 28.18
CA ALA A 198 24.85 0.33 26.93
C ALA A 198 23.44 0.06 26.39
N THR A 199 22.39 0.65 27.00
CA THR A 199 21.00 0.37 26.63
C THR A 199 20.41 1.38 25.64
N SER A 200 21.23 2.27 25.06
CA SER A 200 20.75 3.35 24.17
C SER A 200 20.68 2.98 22.69
N ALA A 201 20.92 1.72 22.30
CA ALA A 201 20.98 1.32 20.89
C ALA A 201 19.75 0.56 20.34
N CYS A 202 18.73 0.32 21.20
CA CYS A 202 17.47 -0.26 20.73
C CYS A 202 16.36 0.77 20.93
N PRO A 203 15.68 1.27 19.87
CA PRO A 203 14.56 2.17 20.04
C PRO A 203 13.48 1.45 20.85
N GLN A 204 13.12 2.01 22.01
CA GLN A 204 11.97 1.55 22.76
C GLN A 204 10.73 1.70 21.87
N PRO A 205 9.86 0.69 21.76
CA PRO A 205 8.57 0.87 21.12
C PRO A 205 7.76 1.84 21.95
N SER A 206 7.59 3.04 21.44
CA SER A 206 6.66 4.05 21.96
C SER A 206 5.22 3.67 21.64
#